data_5fd47064c60b016812be7a49deb89374
#
_entry.id   5fd47064c60b016812be7a49deb89374
#
_cell.length_a   1.000
_cell.length_b   1.000
_cell.length_c   1.000
_cell.angle_alpha   90.00
_cell.angle_beta   90.00
_cell.angle_gamma   90.00
#
_symmetry.space_group_name_H-M   'P 1'
#
loop_
_entity.id
_entity.type
_entity.pdbx_description
1 polymer ?
#
loop_
_entity_poly.entity_id
_entity_poly.type
_entity_poly.pdbx_seq_one_letter_code
_entity_poly.pdbx_strand_id
1 'polypeptide(L)'
;GMKYRHYAPKAPVTVVTGPAEASAQTILQMVKPGDGVICFDEFAELFKEQEVECLGPSQDKRIQAQRVFDALRAFDSKDAAQIYAQCPDSQGLGLAISNRLKKAAGFKTIAAGQKRVVIGITGGTGSGKTSALEAIRDLGGRVIDCDEVYHEMLRDSAELRHAIEVKFHGVFNSDGTM
;
A
#
# COMPACT_ATOMS: atom_id res chain seq x y z
N GLY A 1 -4.43 -20.98 27.87
CA GLY A 1 -4.70 -20.83 26.45
C GLY A 1 -3.40 -20.70 25.69
N MET A 2 -3.06 -21.66 24.82
CA MET A 2 -1.91 -21.57 23.94
C MET A 2 -2.07 -20.35 23.03
N LYS A 3 -1.20 -19.34 23.19
CA LYS A 3 -1.06 -18.26 22.20
C LYS A 3 -0.48 -18.87 20.94
N TYR A 4 -1.31 -19.17 19.96
CA TYR A 4 -0.83 -19.44 18.60
C TYR A 4 -0.13 -18.17 18.12
N ARG A 5 1.19 -18.13 18.19
CA ARG A 5 1.97 -17.11 17.50
C ARG A 5 1.75 -17.33 16.01
N HIS A 6 1.02 -16.44 15.37
CA HIS A 6 0.90 -16.45 13.92
C HIS A 6 2.30 -16.22 13.34
N TYR A 7 2.71 -17.13 12.48
CA TYR A 7 3.99 -17.00 11.80
C TYR A 7 3.93 -15.80 10.83
N ALA A 8 4.93 -14.97 10.88
CA ALA A 8 5.21 -13.90 9.93
C ALA A 8 6.71 -13.90 9.62
N PRO A 9 7.11 -13.70 8.34
CA PRO A 9 8.51 -13.51 7.96
C PRO A 9 9.15 -12.34 8.71
N LYS A 10 10.49 -12.31 8.74
CA LYS A 10 11.24 -11.17 9.30
C LYS A 10 11.00 -9.88 8.52
N ALA A 11 11.00 -9.97 7.18
CA ALA A 11 10.69 -8.84 6.31
C ALA A 11 9.18 -8.51 6.36
N PRO A 12 8.81 -7.23 6.32
CA PRO A 12 7.42 -6.82 6.30
C PRO A 12 6.73 -7.32 5.02
N VAL A 13 5.51 -7.84 5.16
CA VAL A 13 4.71 -8.34 4.04
C VAL A 13 3.62 -7.33 3.69
N THR A 14 3.39 -7.14 2.39
CA THR A 14 2.23 -6.40 1.87
C THR A 14 1.46 -7.32 0.92
N VAL A 15 0.19 -7.56 1.21
CA VAL A 15 -0.67 -8.42 0.41
C VAL A 15 -1.38 -7.59 -0.65
N VAL A 16 -1.31 -8.03 -1.91
CA VAL A 16 -2.01 -7.39 -3.03
C VAL A 16 -3.18 -8.27 -3.44
N THR A 17 -4.39 -7.76 -3.23
CA THR A 17 -5.66 -8.45 -3.51
C THR A 17 -6.22 -7.98 -4.85
N GLY A 18 -7.04 -8.81 -5.50
CA GLY A 18 -7.71 -8.50 -6.76
C GLY A 18 -7.48 -9.56 -7.83
N PRO A 19 -7.89 -9.32 -9.08
CA PRO A 19 -7.62 -10.23 -10.19
C PRO A 19 -6.12 -10.53 -10.32
N ALA A 20 -5.78 -11.78 -10.66
CA ALA A 20 -4.39 -12.25 -10.68
C ALA A 20 -3.47 -11.36 -11.55
N GLU A 21 -3.91 -11.04 -12.76
CA GLU A 21 -3.18 -10.14 -13.68
C GLU A 21 -3.00 -8.74 -13.07
N ALA A 22 -4.09 -8.14 -12.54
CA ALA A 22 -4.05 -6.80 -11.98
C ALA A 22 -3.15 -6.72 -10.73
N SER A 23 -3.15 -7.77 -9.89
CA SER A 23 -2.30 -7.83 -8.70
C SER A 23 -0.82 -7.99 -9.07
N ALA A 24 -0.49 -8.78 -10.11
CA ALA A 24 0.87 -8.90 -10.61
C ALA A 24 1.38 -7.55 -11.16
N GLN A 25 0.58 -6.86 -11.97
CA GLN A 25 0.94 -5.54 -12.51
C GLN A 25 1.10 -4.49 -11.40
N THR A 26 0.26 -4.52 -10.38
CA THR A 26 0.38 -3.62 -9.23
C THR A 26 1.68 -3.87 -8.47
N ILE A 27 2.05 -5.14 -8.23
CA ILE A 27 3.32 -5.49 -7.59
C ILE A 27 4.49 -5.01 -8.44
N LEU A 28 4.46 -5.24 -9.75
CA LEU A 28 5.53 -4.84 -10.68
C LEU A 28 5.82 -3.33 -10.64
N GLN A 29 4.79 -2.51 -10.43
CA GLN A 29 4.94 -1.05 -10.29
C GLN A 29 5.50 -0.61 -8.94
N MET A 30 5.48 -1.48 -7.94
CA MET A 30 5.85 -1.14 -6.56
C MET A 30 7.19 -1.73 -6.14
N VAL A 31 7.54 -2.90 -6.70
CA VAL A 31 8.72 -3.68 -6.30
C VAL A 31 10.00 -2.94 -6.68
N LYS A 32 10.99 -3.04 -5.80
CA LYS A 32 12.31 -2.44 -5.95
C LYS A 32 13.38 -3.53 -5.87
N PRO A 33 14.62 -3.27 -6.33
CA PRO A 33 15.74 -4.17 -6.10
C PRO A 33 15.88 -4.50 -4.62
N GLY A 34 16.03 -5.78 -4.30
CA GLY A 34 16.12 -6.28 -2.91
C GLY A 34 14.77 -6.59 -2.25
N ASP A 35 13.64 -6.37 -2.94
CA ASP A 35 12.34 -6.84 -2.47
C ASP A 35 12.09 -8.29 -2.87
N GLY A 36 11.26 -8.98 -2.09
CA GLY A 36 10.79 -10.31 -2.37
C GLY A 36 9.35 -10.32 -2.92
N VAL A 37 9.02 -11.33 -3.70
CA VAL A 37 7.70 -11.49 -4.28
C VAL A 37 7.18 -12.92 -4.06
N ILE A 38 5.96 -13.03 -3.56
CA ILE A 38 5.18 -14.26 -3.54
C ILE A 38 4.10 -14.12 -4.61
N CYS A 39 4.16 -14.92 -5.67
CA CYS A 39 3.26 -14.78 -6.81
C CYS A 39 2.66 -16.11 -7.25
N PHE A 40 1.67 -16.05 -8.13
CA PHE A 40 1.21 -17.24 -8.85
C PHE A 40 2.22 -17.62 -9.93
N ASP A 41 2.28 -18.92 -10.25
CA ASP A 41 3.29 -19.49 -11.15
C ASP A 41 3.35 -18.78 -12.51
N GLU A 42 2.20 -18.33 -13.04
CA GLU A 42 2.07 -17.65 -14.33
C GLU A 42 2.81 -16.31 -14.40
N PHE A 43 3.08 -15.70 -13.24
CA PHE A 43 3.68 -14.37 -13.16
C PHE A 43 5.13 -14.36 -12.68
N ALA A 44 5.72 -15.52 -12.41
CA ALA A 44 7.08 -15.62 -11.86
C ALA A 44 8.12 -14.93 -12.74
N GLU A 45 8.01 -15.05 -14.07
CA GLU A 45 8.92 -14.41 -15.02
C GLU A 45 8.91 -12.87 -14.98
N LEU A 46 7.79 -12.26 -14.55
CA LEU A 46 7.71 -10.80 -14.40
C LEU A 46 8.63 -10.29 -13.28
N PHE A 47 9.00 -11.16 -12.35
CA PHE A 47 9.73 -10.83 -11.13
C PHE A 47 11.11 -11.50 -11.06
N LYS A 48 11.66 -11.95 -12.19
CA LYS A 48 12.93 -12.70 -12.24
C LYS A 48 14.14 -11.97 -11.65
N GLU A 49 14.06 -10.66 -11.49
CA GLU A 49 15.11 -9.83 -10.87
C GLU A 49 14.95 -9.71 -9.34
N GLN A 50 13.89 -10.26 -8.77
CA GLN A 50 13.59 -10.30 -7.35
C GLN A 50 13.75 -11.70 -6.78
N GLU A 51 13.75 -11.81 -5.45
CA GLU A 51 13.60 -13.09 -4.77
C GLU A 51 12.14 -13.55 -4.88
N VAL A 52 11.88 -14.60 -5.67
CA VAL A 52 10.54 -15.08 -5.98
C VAL A 52 10.25 -16.39 -5.27
N GLU A 53 9.03 -16.48 -4.72
CA GLU A 53 8.41 -17.74 -4.26
C GLU A 53 7.05 -17.93 -4.93
N CYS A 54 6.84 -19.13 -5.47
CA CYS A 54 5.62 -19.45 -6.22
C CYS A 54 4.56 -20.09 -5.33
N LEU A 55 3.34 -19.53 -5.36
CA LEU A 55 2.19 -20.10 -4.65
C LEU A 55 1.55 -21.30 -5.37
N GLY A 56 1.82 -21.47 -6.65
CA GLY A 56 1.10 -22.37 -7.52
C GLY A 56 0.24 -21.61 -8.55
N PRO A 57 -0.43 -22.32 -9.47
CA PRO A 57 -1.29 -21.69 -10.47
C PRO A 57 -2.41 -20.85 -9.82
N SER A 58 -2.76 -19.72 -10.42
CA SER A 58 -3.78 -18.81 -9.89
C SER A 58 -5.15 -19.45 -9.73
N GLN A 59 -5.45 -20.47 -10.54
CA GLN A 59 -6.71 -21.21 -10.52
C GLN A 59 -6.71 -22.42 -9.57
N ASP A 60 -5.54 -22.87 -9.07
CA ASP A 60 -5.44 -24.05 -8.19
C ASP A 60 -5.21 -23.68 -6.73
N LYS A 61 -6.30 -23.44 -6.02
CA LYS A 61 -6.27 -23.10 -4.59
C LYS A 61 -5.81 -24.25 -3.69
N ARG A 62 -5.81 -25.49 -4.15
CA ARG A 62 -5.29 -26.63 -3.36
C ARG A 62 -3.78 -26.55 -3.29
N ILE A 63 -3.12 -26.34 -4.43
CA ILE A 63 -1.67 -26.14 -4.48
C ILE A 63 -1.27 -24.89 -3.68
N GLN A 64 -1.99 -23.79 -3.85
CA GLN A 64 -1.73 -22.57 -3.10
C GLN A 64 -1.83 -22.76 -1.58
N ALA A 65 -2.85 -23.51 -1.12
CA ALA A 65 -3.03 -23.81 0.31
C ALA A 65 -1.87 -24.65 0.87
N GLN A 66 -1.31 -25.54 0.06
CA GLN A 66 -0.16 -26.35 0.45
C GLN A 66 1.13 -25.52 0.52
N ARG A 67 1.33 -24.61 -0.44
CA ARG A 67 2.59 -23.86 -0.61
C ARG A 67 2.65 -22.56 0.18
N VAL A 68 1.54 -21.96 0.57
CA VAL A 68 1.53 -20.63 1.22
C VAL A 68 2.42 -20.53 2.46
N PHE A 69 2.54 -21.62 3.20
CA PHE A 69 3.40 -21.68 4.39
C PHE A 69 4.87 -21.69 4.04
N ASP A 70 5.23 -22.52 3.08
CA ASP A 70 6.61 -22.70 2.67
C ASP A 70 7.10 -21.47 1.94
N ALA A 71 6.25 -20.85 1.10
CA ALA A 71 6.54 -19.58 0.43
C ALA A 71 6.83 -18.46 1.44
N LEU A 72 6.05 -18.34 2.50
CA LEU A 72 6.31 -17.35 3.56
C LEU A 72 7.61 -17.67 4.32
N ARG A 73 7.86 -18.94 4.64
CA ARG A 73 9.05 -19.39 5.38
C ARG A 73 10.34 -19.25 4.60
N ALA A 74 10.30 -19.42 3.29
CA ALA A 74 11.47 -19.30 2.43
C ALA A 74 12.14 -17.93 2.60
N PHE A 75 11.37 -16.90 2.90
CA PHE A 75 11.89 -15.55 3.15
C PHE A 75 12.59 -15.37 4.50
N ASP A 76 12.57 -16.34 5.41
CA ASP A 76 13.38 -16.28 6.63
C ASP A 76 14.88 -16.43 6.35
N SER A 77 15.23 -17.12 5.25
CA SER A 77 16.58 -17.34 4.80
C SER A 77 17.02 -16.40 3.66
N LYS A 78 16.12 -15.56 3.18
CA LYS A 78 16.36 -14.56 2.14
C LYS A 78 16.48 -13.17 2.74
N ASP A 79 17.35 -12.36 2.17
CA ASP A 79 17.57 -10.98 2.64
C ASP A 79 16.67 -10.02 1.85
N ALA A 80 15.37 -10.12 2.10
CA ALA A 80 14.37 -9.25 1.48
C ALA A 80 14.08 -8.02 2.36
N ALA A 81 14.08 -6.83 1.77
CA ALA A 81 13.73 -5.60 2.48
C ALA A 81 12.21 -5.49 2.72
N GLN A 82 11.42 -5.94 1.76
CA GLN A 82 9.96 -5.95 1.75
C GLN A 82 9.48 -7.16 0.96
N ILE A 83 8.35 -7.76 1.31
CA ILE A 83 7.73 -8.86 0.56
C ILE A 83 6.37 -8.38 0.05
N TYR A 84 6.13 -8.55 -1.26
CA TYR A 84 4.83 -8.36 -1.87
C TYR A 84 4.22 -9.73 -2.20
N ALA A 85 2.98 -9.96 -1.80
CA ALA A 85 2.31 -11.25 -2.01
C ALA A 85 1.01 -11.09 -2.80
N GLN A 86 0.90 -11.80 -3.94
CA GLN A 86 -0.38 -11.98 -4.59
C GLN A 86 -1.32 -12.78 -3.69
N CYS A 87 -2.59 -12.42 -3.69
CA CYS A 87 -3.60 -13.07 -2.86
C CYS A 87 -4.73 -13.62 -3.74
N PRO A 88 -5.10 -14.91 -3.57
CA PRO A 88 -6.27 -15.45 -4.25
C PRO A 88 -7.55 -14.76 -3.78
N ASP A 89 -8.64 -15.01 -4.50
CA ASP A 89 -9.96 -14.55 -4.06
C ASP A 89 -10.31 -15.10 -2.66
N SER A 90 -11.23 -14.42 -1.99
CA SER A 90 -11.62 -14.75 -0.61
C SER A 90 -12.81 -15.72 -0.55
N GLN A 91 -12.92 -16.68 -1.49
CA GLN A 91 -13.97 -17.69 -1.51
C GLN A 91 -13.42 -19.08 -1.23
N GLY A 92 -14.15 -19.88 -0.46
CA GLY A 92 -13.77 -21.26 -0.15
C GLY A 92 -12.35 -21.38 0.43
N LEU A 93 -11.52 -22.25 -0.16
CA LEU A 93 -10.09 -22.41 0.22
C LEU A 93 -9.29 -21.11 0.07
N GLY A 94 -9.66 -20.25 -0.89
CA GLY A 94 -9.03 -18.94 -1.07
C GLY A 94 -9.14 -18.04 0.16
N LEU A 95 -10.24 -18.15 0.91
CA LEU A 95 -10.39 -17.40 2.17
C LEU A 95 -9.34 -17.82 3.22
N ALA A 96 -9.06 -19.10 3.35
CA ALA A 96 -8.06 -19.60 4.30
C ALA A 96 -6.65 -19.10 3.93
N ILE A 97 -6.29 -19.16 2.64
CA ILE A 97 -5.01 -18.65 2.11
C ILE A 97 -4.92 -17.15 2.32
N SER A 98 -5.95 -16.40 1.92
CA SER A 98 -6.04 -14.96 2.09
C SER A 98 -5.88 -14.54 3.54
N ASN A 99 -6.59 -15.19 4.47
CA ASN A 99 -6.49 -14.90 5.89
C ASN A 99 -5.08 -15.16 6.43
N ARG A 100 -4.39 -16.19 5.91
CA ARG A 100 -3.03 -16.47 6.31
C ARG A 100 -2.06 -15.43 5.84
N LEU A 101 -2.11 -15.06 4.57
CA LEU A 101 -1.29 -13.99 4.00
C LEU A 101 -1.53 -12.66 4.72
N LYS A 102 -2.79 -12.30 4.92
CA LYS A 102 -3.16 -11.06 5.64
C LYS A 102 -2.65 -11.04 7.08
N LYS A 103 -2.71 -12.17 7.80
CA LYS A 103 -2.14 -12.26 9.15
C LYS A 103 -0.62 -12.11 9.15
N ALA A 104 0.09 -12.75 8.21
CA ALA A 104 1.53 -12.59 8.04
C ALA A 104 1.91 -11.14 7.70
N ALA A 105 1.05 -10.42 6.99
CA ALA A 105 1.22 -9.01 6.62
C ALA A 105 0.78 -8.01 7.70
N GLY A 106 0.35 -8.46 8.87
CA GLY A 106 -0.25 -7.55 9.86
C GLY A 106 -1.46 -6.79 9.29
N PHE A 107 -2.20 -7.41 8.38
CA PHE A 107 -3.35 -6.84 7.64
C PHE A 107 -3.01 -5.69 6.68
N LYS A 108 -1.74 -5.48 6.36
CA LYS A 108 -1.33 -4.52 5.33
C LYS A 108 -1.73 -5.06 3.95
N THR A 109 -2.77 -4.49 3.35
CA THR A 109 -3.32 -4.91 2.07
C THR A 109 -3.46 -3.76 1.08
N ILE A 110 -3.29 -4.07 -0.21
CA ILE A 110 -3.51 -3.16 -1.33
C ILE A 110 -4.47 -3.86 -2.30
N ALA A 111 -5.50 -3.16 -2.75
CA ALA A 111 -6.41 -3.68 -3.77
C ALA A 111 -5.90 -3.31 -5.17
N ALA A 112 -5.62 -4.33 -5.98
CA ALA A 112 -5.23 -4.17 -7.37
C ALA A 112 -6.45 -3.95 -8.27
N GLY A 113 -6.24 -3.23 -9.36
CA GLY A 113 -7.29 -2.97 -10.35
C GLY A 113 -8.35 -1.96 -9.93
N GLN A 114 -8.27 -1.42 -8.73
CA GLN A 114 -9.09 -0.26 -8.37
C GLN A 114 -8.48 0.97 -9.06
N LYS A 115 -9.16 1.47 -10.07
CA LYS A 115 -8.88 2.81 -10.61
C LYS A 115 -9.02 3.80 -9.46
N ARG A 116 -7.90 4.37 -9.02
CA ARG A 116 -7.96 5.54 -8.14
C ARG A 116 -8.59 6.66 -8.95
N VAL A 117 -9.78 7.05 -8.61
CA VAL A 117 -10.38 8.27 -9.14
C VAL A 117 -9.85 9.43 -8.30
N VAL A 118 -9.07 10.30 -8.93
CA VAL A 118 -8.63 11.55 -8.30
C VAL A 118 -9.55 12.65 -8.78
N ILE A 119 -10.25 13.28 -7.85
CA ILE A 119 -11.19 14.36 -8.14
C ILE A 119 -10.57 15.65 -7.60
N GLY A 120 -10.27 16.60 -8.50
CA GLY A 120 -9.89 17.96 -8.13
C GLY A 120 -11.14 18.81 -7.93
N ILE A 121 -11.30 19.41 -6.75
CA ILE A 121 -12.40 20.33 -6.44
C ILE A 121 -11.83 21.71 -6.27
N THR A 122 -12.29 22.66 -7.08
CA THR A 122 -11.92 24.08 -7.02
C THR A 122 -13.16 24.96 -6.98
N GLY A 123 -12.99 26.19 -6.53
CA GLY A 123 -14.09 27.16 -6.48
C GLY A 123 -13.77 28.30 -5.50
N GLY A 124 -14.48 29.42 -5.62
CA GLY A 124 -14.36 30.57 -4.75
C GLY A 124 -14.81 30.31 -3.31
N THR A 125 -14.60 31.31 -2.44
CA THR A 125 -15.09 31.27 -1.05
C THR A 125 -16.62 31.13 -1.04
N GLY A 126 -17.14 30.25 -0.20
CA GLY A 126 -18.60 30.01 -0.08
C GLY A 126 -19.21 29.11 -1.16
N SER A 127 -18.42 28.51 -2.07
CA SER A 127 -18.93 27.65 -3.16
C SER A 127 -19.30 26.24 -2.74
N GLY A 128 -19.23 25.89 -1.46
CA GLY A 128 -19.58 24.57 -0.94
C GLY A 128 -18.50 23.50 -1.06
N LYS A 129 -17.23 23.87 -1.32
CA LYS A 129 -16.10 22.93 -1.39
C LYS A 129 -16.00 22.06 -0.14
N THR A 130 -16.06 22.67 1.03
CA THR A 130 -15.98 21.96 2.31
C THR A 130 -17.05 20.90 2.45
N SER A 131 -18.30 21.23 2.12
CA SER A 131 -19.40 20.25 2.17
C SER A 131 -19.23 19.11 1.19
N ALA A 132 -18.67 19.37 0.00
CA ALA A 132 -18.34 18.34 -0.97
C ALA A 132 -17.21 17.42 -0.46
N LEU A 133 -16.18 17.97 0.17
CA LEU A 133 -15.07 17.22 0.77
C LEU A 133 -15.55 16.36 1.94
N GLU A 134 -16.46 16.87 2.78
CA GLU A 134 -17.10 16.12 3.87
C GLU A 134 -17.90 14.94 3.33
N ALA A 135 -18.73 15.16 2.32
CA ALA A 135 -19.52 14.08 1.68
C ALA A 135 -18.62 12.99 1.08
N ILE A 136 -17.47 13.34 0.46
CA ILE A 136 -16.50 12.38 -0.04
C ILE A 136 -15.86 11.59 1.12
N ARG A 137 -15.56 12.24 2.23
CA ARG A 137 -15.03 11.61 3.43
C ARG A 137 -16.00 10.59 4.04
N ASP A 138 -17.28 10.96 4.11
CA ASP A 138 -18.37 10.09 4.59
C ASP A 138 -18.58 8.87 3.69
N LEU A 139 -18.32 8.99 2.40
CA LEU A 139 -18.34 7.88 1.43
C LEU A 139 -17.06 7.03 1.46
N GLY A 140 -16.14 7.28 2.39
CA GLY A 140 -14.87 6.55 2.52
C GLY A 140 -13.76 7.01 1.59
N GLY A 141 -13.93 8.15 0.93
CA GLY A 141 -12.90 8.80 0.11
C GLY A 141 -11.79 9.42 0.97
N ARG A 142 -10.55 9.38 0.46
CA ARG A 142 -9.44 10.13 1.07
C ARG A 142 -9.48 11.57 0.56
N VAL A 143 -9.58 12.51 1.47
CA VAL A 143 -9.60 13.94 1.16
C VAL A 143 -8.26 14.55 1.55
N ILE A 144 -7.74 15.40 0.68
CA ILE A 144 -6.56 16.26 0.92
C ILE A 144 -7.04 17.69 0.70
N ASP A 145 -7.01 18.49 1.74
CA ASP A 145 -7.23 19.93 1.65
C ASP A 145 -5.87 20.61 1.45
N CYS A 146 -5.70 21.26 0.30
CA CYS A 146 -4.42 21.89 -0.05
C CYS A 146 -4.09 23.08 0.85
N ASP A 147 -5.09 23.79 1.35
CA ASP A 147 -4.87 24.93 2.25
C ASP A 147 -4.41 24.43 3.63
N GLU A 148 -5.00 23.33 4.12
CA GLU A 148 -4.58 22.67 5.37
C GLU A 148 -3.14 22.16 5.26
N VAL A 149 -2.82 21.43 4.19
CA VAL A 149 -1.45 20.94 3.92
C VAL A 149 -0.45 22.08 3.82
N TYR A 150 -0.82 23.18 3.14
CA TYR A 150 0.04 24.36 3.03
C TYR A 150 0.33 24.96 4.41
N HIS A 151 -0.67 25.14 5.25
CA HIS A 151 -0.49 25.66 6.61
C HIS A 151 0.33 24.71 7.50
N GLU A 152 0.16 23.40 7.38
CA GLU A 152 1.01 22.42 8.06
C GLU A 152 2.47 22.53 7.61
N MET A 153 2.73 22.60 6.30
CA MET A 153 4.08 22.74 5.76
C MET A 153 4.75 24.02 6.24
N LEU A 154 4.03 25.15 6.28
CA LEU A 154 4.56 26.41 6.82
C LEU A 154 4.87 26.33 8.30
N ARG A 155 4.06 25.60 9.08
CA ARG A 155 4.26 25.42 10.52
C ARG A 155 5.46 24.52 10.81
N ASP A 156 5.59 23.42 10.07
CA ASP A 156 6.51 22.33 10.41
C ASP A 156 7.86 22.41 9.71
N SER A 157 7.96 23.13 8.55
CA SER A 157 9.19 23.26 7.79
C SER A 157 9.86 24.62 7.95
N ALA A 158 10.90 24.66 8.78
CA ALA A 158 11.75 25.85 8.92
C ALA A 158 12.47 26.22 7.61
N GLU A 159 12.85 25.21 6.82
CA GLU A 159 13.49 25.41 5.50
C GLU A 159 12.55 26.12 4.53
N LEU A 160 11.29 25.72 4.49
CA LEU A 160 10.29 26.33 3.61
C LEU A 160 10.04 27.80 4.02
N ARG A 161 9.87 28.06 5.33
CA ARG A 161 9.73 29.43 5.81
C ARG A 161 10.92 30.31 5.44
N HIS A 162 12.14 29.79 5.64
CA HIS A 162 13.37 30.53 5.27
C HIS A 162 13.44 30.81 3.76
N ALA A 163 13.12 29.83 2.92
CA ALA A 163 13.10 29.98 1.47
C ALA A 163 12.08 31.03 1.01
N ILE A 164 10.92 31.09 1.65
CA ILE A 164 9.89 32.10 1.39
C ILE A 164 10.36 33.49 1.84
N GLU A 165 10.92 33.63 3.05
CA GLU A 165 11.39 34.90 3.58
C GLU A 165 12.55 35.48 2.77
N VAL A 166 13.46 34.63 2.26
CA VAL A 166 14.55 35.06 1.36
C VAL A 166 14.00 35.61 0.05
N LYS A 167 12.90 35.05 -0.46
CA LYS A 167 12.34 35.45 -1.75
C LYS A 167 11.30 36.57 -1.62
N PHE A 168 10.62 36.67 -0.51
CA PHE A 168 9.53 37.62 -0.24
C PHE A 168 9.70 38.17 1.16
N HIS A 169 10.63 39.16 1.33
CA HIS A 169 10.95 39.73 2.62
C HIS A 169 9.75 40.31 3.37
N GLY A 170 9.65 40.00 4.64
CA GLY A 170 8.64 40.59 5.54
C GLY A 170 7.22 39.97 5.38
N VAL A 171 7.12 38.75 4.87
CA VAL A 171 5.82 38.04 4.73
C VAL A 171 5.38 37.36 6.02
N PHE A 172 6.32 37.07 6.94
CA PHE A 172 5.99 36.43 8.21
C PHE A 172 5.94 37.48 9.34
N ASN A 173 4.92 37.36 10.17
CA ASN A 173 4.79 38.08 11.41
C ASN A 173 5.84 37.62 12.45
N SER A 174 6.00 38.33 13.53
CA SER A 174 6.91 38.00 14.64
C SER A 174 6.58 36.63 15.32
N ASP A 175 5.38 36.16 15.15
CA ASP A 175 4.90 34.83 15.63
C ASP A 175 5.06 33.70 14.61
N GLY A 176 5.61 33.98 13.41
CA GLY A 176 5.83 33.03 12.33
C GLY A 176 4.60 32.74 11.47
N THR A 177 3.51 33.46 11.63
CA THR A 177 2.33 33.45 10.74
C THR A 177 2.53 34.39 9.55
N MET A 178 1.85 34.13 8.43
CA MET A 178 1.80 35.00 7.25
C MET A 178 0.68 36.02 7.40
#